data_ad8d2fa6c28219584473ed18f21e3964
#
_entry.id   ad8d2fa6c28219584473ed18f21e3964
#
_cell.length_a   1.000
_cell.length_b   1.000
_cell.length_c   1.000
_cell.angle_alpha   90.00
_cell.angle_beta   90.00
_cell.angle_gamma   90.00
#
_symmetry.space_group_name_H-M   'P 1'
#
loop_
_entity.id
_entity.type
_entity.pdbx_description
1 polymer ?
#
loop_
_entity_poly.entity_id
_entity_poly.type
_entity_poly.pdbx_seq_one_letter_code
_entity_poly.pdbx_strand_id
1 'polypeptide(L)'
;MNTTVSGARIPIRPDDVVLAVLPFFHVYGLTSVLNICVRHACTMVLLPRFDAAAALDLVERHGITRISAVPTMLIGMVEDPDTGRDLSSVSQVVSGGSALPQEVLRRFEAKFPRATILEGYGLSESTSSVAVNVSREERRVMSIGKPLWGTECRVVDAEGHLLGPGEDQVGELLFRGPTIMKGYYRNPEATAATLVDGWLRTGDMGYRDEDGFIYVVDRKKELILRGGYNVYPREVEEVLYEHPDVV
;
A
#
# COMPACT_ATOMS: atom_id res chain seq x y z
N MET A 1 -3.30 2.84 -17.88
CA MET A 1 -4.58 2.88 -17.16
C MET A 1 -4.40 3.03 -15.65
N ASN A 2 -3.66 2.16 -14.96
CA ASN A 2 -3.45 2.24 -13.50
C ASN A 2 -3.03 3.66 -13.04
N THR A 3 -1.97 4.23 -13.65
CA THR A 3 -1.51 5.61 -13.39
C THR A 3 -2.62 6.67 -13.50
N THR A 4 -3.55 6.51 -14.48
CA THR A 4 -4.68 7.44 -14.66
C THR A 4 -5.67 7.33 -13.52
N VAL A 5 -6.05 6.10 -13.18
CA VAL A 5 -7.07 5.85 -12.15
C VAL A 5 -6.53 6.19 -10.77
N SER A 6 -5.28 5.82 -10.47
CA SER A 6 -4.64 6.16 -9.19
C SER A 6 -4.48 7.67 -9.02
N GLY A 7 -3.99 8.38 -10.04
CA GLY A 7 -3.84 9.85 -10.00
C GLY A 7 -5.16 10.60 -9.93
N ALA A 8 -6.27 10.01 -10.39
CA ALA A 8 -7.60 10.59 -10.24
C ALA A 8 -8.18 10.36 -8.82
N ARG A 9 -7.80 9.26 -8.17
CA ARG A 9 -8.23 8.95 -6.78
C ARG A 9 -7.43 9.72 -5.74
N ILE A 10 -6.13 9.87 -5.97
CA ILE A 10 -5.22 10.63 -5.12
C ILE A 10 -4.69 11.77 -5.98
N PRO A 11 -5.31 12.95 -5.97
CA PRO A 11 -4.96 14.04 -6.86
C PRO A 11 -3.49 14.42 -6.77
N ILE A 12 -2.84 14.48 -7.93
CA ILE A 12 -1.45 14.88 -8.11
C ILE A 12 -1.44 16.15 -8.95
N ARG A 13 -0.58 17.09 -8.57
CA ARG A 13 -0.46 18.40 -9.20
C ARG A 13 0.87 18.53 -9.92
N PRO A 14 0.97 19.38 -10.96
CA PRO A 14 2.26 19.64 -11.63
C PRO A 14 3.32 20.27 -10.72
N ASP A 15 2.92 20.96 -9.66
CA ASP A 15 3.80 21.58 -8.67
C ASP A 15 4.21 20.64 -7.54
N ASP A 16 3.71 19.39 -7.53
CA ASP A 16 4.17 18.39 -6.57
C ASP A 16 5.65 18.02 -6.83
N VAL A 17 6.37 17.85 -5.73
CA VAL A 17 7.74 17.33 -5.71
C VAL A 17 7.72 15.96 -5.04
N VAL A 18 8.11 14.94 -5.78
CA VAL A 18 7.98 13.54 -5.37
C VAL A 18 9.35 12.96 -5.03
N LEU A 19 9.51 12.37 -3.84
CA LEU A 19 10.69 11.59 -3.51
C LEU A 19 10.62 10.24 -4.25
N ALA A 20 11.56 10.02 -5.15
CA ALA A 20 11.67 8.81 -5.96
C ALA A 20 12.79 7.90 -5.43
N VAL A 21 12.46 7.09 -4.43
CA VAL A 21 13.38 6.17 -3.76
C VAL A 21 13.06 4.70 -4.04
N LEU A 22 11.82 4.40 -4.46
CA LEU A 22 11.42 3.05 -4.83
C LEU A 22 12.06 2.62 -6.15
N PRO A 23 12.56 1.38 -6.25
CA PRO A 23 13.17 0.88 -7.47
C PRO A 23 12.22 0.91 -8.67
N PHE A 24 12.64 1.48 -9.80
CA PHE A 24 11.81 1.56 -11.01
C PHE A 24 11.65 0.23 -11.75
N PHE A 25 12.42 -0.80 -11.39
CA PHE A 25 12.18 -2.16 -11.88
C PHE A 25 11.07 -2.88 -11.11
N HIS A 26 10.66 -2.37 -9.95
CA HIS A 26 9.48 -2.87 -9.22
C HIS A 26 8.24 -2.10 -9.65
N VAL A 27 7.12 -2.81 -9.81
CA VAL A 27 5.85 -2.23 -10.31
C VAL A 27 5.37 -1.02 -9.50
N TYR A 28 5.62 -1.00 -8.20
CA TYR A 28 5.27 0.13 -7.33
C TYR A 28 6.06 1.40 -7.73
N GLY A 29 7.38 1.31 -7.82
CA GLY A 29 8.22 2.43 -8.26
C GLY A 29 7.95 2.84 -9.71
N LEU A 30 7.79 1.86 -10.61
CA LEU A 30 7.52 2.11 -12.03
C LEU A 30 6.20 2.84 -12.24
N THR A 31 5.12 2.31 -11.67
CA THR A 31 3.77 2.79 -11.96
C THR A 31 3.38 3.97 -11.08
N SER A 32 3.58 3.85 -9.77
CA SER A 32 3.09 4.82 -8.79
C SER A 32 4.07 5.97 -8.48
N VAL A 33 5.30 5.92 -9.03
CA VAL A 33 6.27 7.02 -8.94
C VAL A 33 6.63 7.51 -10.33
N LEU A 34 7.38 6.74 -11.12
CA LEU A 34 7.91 7.19 -12.41
C LEU A 34 6.78 7.59 -13.39
N ASN A 35 5.88 6.65 -13.69
CA ASN A 35 4.83 6.92 -14.69
C ASN A 35 3.81 7.97 -14.23
N ILE A 36 3.54 8.05 -12.93
CA ILE A 36 2.69 9.10 -12.36
C ILE A 36 3.34 10.48 -12.54
N CYS A 37 4.62 10.64 -12.18
CA CYS A 37 5.32 11.91 -12.33
C CYS A 37 5.40 12.36 -13.80
N VAL A 38 5.72 11.44 -14.70
CA VAL A 38 5.74 11.74 -16.15
C VAL A 38 4.35 12.17 -16.64
N ARG A 39 3.29 11.47 -16.23
CA ARG A 39 1.93 11.78 -16.66
C ARG A 39 1.42 13.14 -16.16
N HIS A 40 1.75 13.49 -14.93
CA HIS A 40 1.25 14.70 -14.27
C HIS A 40 2.25 15.87 -14.32
N ALA A 41 3.40 15.68 -14.99
CA ALA A 41 4.46 16.66 -15.15
C ALA A 41 5.00 17.22 -13.81
N CYS A 42 5.03 16.39 -12.77
CA CYS A 42 5.60 16.77 -11.49
C CYS A 42 7.08 16.49 -11.40
N THR A 43 7.76 17.16 -10.47
CA THR A 43 9.19 17.01 -10.24
C THR A 43 9.50 15.72 -9.49
N MET A 44 10.52 14.98 -9.92
CA MET A 44 11.08 13.84 -9.17
C MET A 44 12.45 14.20 -8.59
N VAL A 45 12.62 13.97 -7.30
CA VAL A 45 13.91 14.00 -6.62
C VAL A 45 14.38 12.56 -6.43
N LEU A 46 15.44 12.18 -7.12
CA LEU A 46 15.92 10.80 -7.16
C LEU A 46 16.85 10.51 -5.97
N LEU A 47 16.55 9.45 -5.23
CA LEU A 47 17.42 8.87 -4.21
C LEU A 47 17.68 7.39 -4.58
N PRO A 48 18.81 7.06 -5.24
CA PRO A 48 19.04 5.73 -5.80
C PRO A 48 19.10 4.59 -4.78
N ARG A 49 19.46 4.92 -3.55
CA ARG A 49 19.48 4.00 -2.42
C ARG A 49 18.89 4.70 -1.22
N PHE A 50 17.94 4.04 -0.55
CA PHE A 50 17.36 4.60 0.66
C PHE A 50 18.39 4.77 1.77
N ASP A 51 18.42 5.97 2.31
CA ASP A 51 19.07 6.36 3.54
C ASP A 51 18.16 7.39 4.20
N ALA A 52 17.82 7.20 5.47
CA ALA A 52 16.81 8.01 6.13
C ALA A 52 17.25 9.48 6.26
N ALA A 53 18.49 9.71 6.70
CA ALA A 53 19.03 11.07 6.85
C ALA A 53 19.07 11.80 5.51
N ALA A 54 19.57 11.13 4.45
CA ALA A 54 19.61 11.71 3.11
C ALA A 54 18.20 12.00 2.57
N ALA A 55 17.22 11.13 2.84
CA ALA A 55 15.84 11.35 2.43
C ALA A 55 15.25 12.59 3.12
N LEU A 56 15.47 12.76 4.42
CA LEU A 56 15.02 13.92 5.20
C LEU A 56 15.70 15.22 4.76
N ASP A 57 17.01 15.17 4.45
CA ASP A 57 17.76 16.32 3.88
C ASP A 57 17.19 16.74 2.52
N LEU A 58 16.78 15.75 1.68
CA LEU A 58 16.14 16.05 0.40
C LEU A 58 14.73 16.64 0.58
N VAL A 59 13.98 16.20 1.61
CA VAL A 59 12.68 16.81 1.95
C VAL A 59 12.84 18.29 2.19
N GLU A 60 13.72 18.69 3.07
CA GLU A 60 13.97 20.10 3.38
C GLU A 60 14.51 20.87 2.18
N ARG A 61 15.55 20.34 1.54
CA ARG A 61 16.26 21.03 0.44
C ARG A 61 15.39 21.28 -0.78
N HIS A 62 14.52 20.35 -1.13
CA HIS A 62 13.72 20.39 -2.36
C HIS A 62 12.23 20.63 -2.12
N GLY A 63 11.80 20.79 -0.88
CA GLY A 63 10.39 20.98 -0.56
C GLY A 63 9.52 19.80 -1.03
N ILE A 64 9.97 18.57 -0.75
CA ILE A 64 9.25 17.36 -1.17
C ILE A 64 7.85 17.36 -0.58
N THR A 65 6.83 17.24 -1.43
CA THR A 65 5.43 17.24 -1.03
C THR A 65 4.85 15.83 -0.91
N ARG A 66 5.43 14.86 -1.64
CA ARG A 66 4.88 13.50 -1.73
C ARG A 66 5.97 12.45 -1.59
N ILE A 67 5.64 11.39 -0.83
CA ILE A 67 6.51 10.23 -0.63
C ILE A 67 5.71 8.96 -0.91
N SER A 68 6.25 8.08 -1.76
CA SER A 68 5.80 6.70 -1.88
C SER A 68 6.85 5.80 -1.24
N ALA A 69 6.46 5.03 -0.24
CA ALA A 69 7.42 4.27 0.57
C ALA A 69 6.84 2.91 1.00
N VAL A 70 7.73 2.03 1.42
CA VAL A 70 7.39 0.82 2.18
C VAL A 70 7.53 1.09 3.68
N PRO A 71 6.86 0.34 4.56
CA PRO A 71 6.90 0.58 6.00
C PRO A 71 8.30 0.69 6.61
N THR A 72 9.25 -0.13 6.19
CA THR A 72 10.64 -0.08 6.66
C THR A 72 11.33 1.26 6.37
N MET A 73 10.99 1.93 5.28
CA MET A 73 11.49 3.27 4.98
C MET A 73 10.86 4.31 5.92
N LEU A 74 9.57 4.18 6.19
CA LEU A 74 8.87 5.08 7.14
C LEU A 74 9.41 4.92 8.55
N ILE A 75 9.68 3.69 8.99
CA ILE A 75 10.35 3.40 10.27
C ILE A 75 11.70 4.12 10.31
N GLY A 76 12.56 3.93 9.31
CA GLY A 76 13.85 4.61 9.25
C GLY A 76 13.75 6.13 9.33
N MET A 77 12.77 6.73 8.65
CA MET A 77 12.53 8.19 8.72
C MET A 77 12.04 8.63 10.11
N VAL A 78 11.27 7.81 10.80
CA VAL A 78 10.80 8.09 12.17
C VAL A 78 11.94 7.97 13.18
N GLU A 79 12.78 6.95 13.05
CA GLU A 79 13.91 6.66 13.93
C GLU A 79 15.09 7.66 13.77
N ASP A 80 15.22 8.29 12.57
CA ASP A 80 16.29 9.26 12.36
C ASP A 80 16.15 10.42 13.34
N PRO A 81 17.25 10.83 14.03
CA PRO A 81 17.20 11.89 15.02
C PRO A 81 16.61 13.19 14.48
N ASP A 82 15.82 13.87 15.31
CA ASP A 82 15.35 15.22 14.98
C ASP A 82 16.55 16.19 15.04
N THR A 83 16.90 16.73 13.87
CA THR A 83 17.98 17.69 13.69
C THR A 83 17.48 19.10 13.41
N GLY A 84 16.18 19.36 13.64
CA GLY A 84 15.54 20.64 13.35
C GLY A 84 15.25 20.90 11.86
N ARG A 85 15.22 19.84 11.04
CA ARG A 85 14.85 19.94 9.61
C ARG A 85 13.41 20.40 9.43
N ASP A 86 13.16 21.25 8.45
CA ASP A 86 11.79 21.59 8.06
C ASP A 86 11.18 20.49 7.18
N LEU A 87 10.31 19.70 7.78
CA LEU A 87 9.57 18.60 7.12
C LEU A 87 8.13 19.01 6.75
N SER A 88 7.76 20.27 6.91
CA SER A 88 6.39 20.76 6.75
C SER A 88 5.89 20.76 5.30
N SER A 89 6.78 20.61 4.32
CA SER A 89 6.43 20.48 2.90
C SER A 89 5.71 19.18 2.59
N VAL A 90 5.97 18.09 3.32
CA VAL A 90 5.34 16.78 3.08
C VAL A 90 3.87 16.84 3.46
N SER A 91 3.01 16.68 2.47
CA SER A 91 1.56 16.68 2.64
C SER A 91 0.96 15.29 2.48
N GLN A 92 1.57 14.42 1.67
CA GLN A 92 1.03 13.11 1.37
C GLN A 92 2.09 12.02 1.30
N VAL A 93 1.79 10.92 1.95
CA VAL A 93 2.60 9.69 1.90
C VAL A 93 1.71 8.52 1.49
N VAL A 94 2.14 7.74 0.52
CA VAL A 94 1.48 6.48 0.17
C VAL A 94 2.34 5.34 0.70
N SER A 95 1.78 4.54 1.59
CA SER A 95 2.42 3.32 2.10
C SER A 95 1.88 2.10 1.38
N GLY A 96 2.76 1.20 0.94
CA GLY A 96 2.36 -0.01 0.26
C GLY A 96 3.48 -1.05 0.22
N GLY A 97 3.18 -2.23 -0.31
CA GLY A 97 4.13 -3.35 -0.41
C GLY A 97 4.14 -4.29 0.78
N SER A 98 3.80 -3.81 1.97
CA SER A 98 3.51 -4.61 3.17
C SER A 98 2.57 -3.83 4.10
N ALA A 99 2.08 -4.48 5.15
CA ALA A 99 1.25 -3.85 6.16
C ALA A 99 2.04 -2.76 6.89
N LEU A 100 1.39 -1.63 7.17
CA LEU A 100 1.95 -0.54 7.95
C LEU A 100 1.50 -0.69 9.40
N PRO A 101 2.41 -0.85 10.38
CA PRO A 101 2.04 -0.86 11.78
C PRO A 101 1.40 0.47 12.20
N GLN A 102 0.34 0.40 12.98
CA GLN A 102 -0.41 1.59 13.42
C GLN A 102 0.48 2.57 14.22
N GLU A 103 1.37 2.04 15.05
CA GLU A 103 2.30 2.86 15.82
C GLU A 103 3.27 3.64 14.91
N VAL A 104 3.77 3.03 13.83
CA VAL A 104 4.63 3.70 12.85
C VAL A 104 3.86 4.83 12.15
N LEU A 105 2.61 4.60 11.78
CA LEU A 105 1.74 5.63 11.20
C LEU A 105 1.61 6.82 12.15
N ARG A 106 1.29 6.55 13.43
CA ARG A 106 1.11 7.57 14.47
C ARG A 106 2.39 8.39 14.68
N ARG A 107 3.54 7.72 14.83
CA ARG A 107 4.85 8.38 15.03
C ARG A 107 5.26 9.19 13.80
N PHE A 108 5.01 8.68 12.60
CA PHE A 108 5.33 9.39 11.37
C PHE A 108 4.50 10.68 11.25
N GLU A 109 3.19 10.64 11.45
CA GLU A 109 2.33 11.82 11.38
C GLU A 109 2.61 12.83 12.51
N ALA A 110 3.18 12.39 13.64
CA ALA A 110 3.67 13.29 14.68
C ALA A 110 4.95 14.03 14.25
N LYS A 111 5.88 13.34 13.56
CA LYS A 111 7.13 13.93 13.03
C LYS A 111 6.87 14.81 11.81
N PHE A 112 5.88 14.48 10.98
CA PHE A 112 5.50 15.19 9.77
C PHE A 112 4.09 15.80 9.93
N PRO A 113 3.96 16.97 10.54
CA PRO A 113 2.66 17.45 11.05
C PRO A 113 1.61 17.74 9.98
N ARG A 114 2.03 17.93 8.71
CA ARG A 114 1.11 18.15 7.58
C ARG A 114 0.89 16.89 6.74
N ALA A 115 1.69 15.85 6.95
CA ALA A 115 1.60 14.62 6.19
C ALA A 115 0.35 13.82 6.54
N THR A 116 -0.23 13.20 5.53
CA THR A 116 -1.25 12.16 5.67
C THR A 116 -0.72 10.89 5.06
N ILE A 117 -0.63 9.81 5.84
CA ILE A 117 -0.33 8.49 5.28
C ILE A 117 -1.61 7.86 4.75
N LEU A 118 -1.54 7.41 3.51
CA LEU A 118 -2.59 6.67 2.81
C LEU A 118 -2.05 5.27 2.51
N GLU A 119 -2.70 4.25 3.03
CA GLU A 119 -2.34 2.88 2.71
C GLU A 119 -2.94 2.49 1.36
N GLY A 120 -2.16 1.78 0.55
CA GLY A 120 -2.55 1.25 -0.73
C GLY A 120 -2.07 -0.18 -0.94
N TYR A 121 -2.81 -0.93 -1.73
CA TYR A 121 -2.54 -2.33 -2.01
C TYR A 121 -2.53 -2.60 -3.51
N GLY A 122 -1.63 -3.49 -3.90
CA GLY A 122 -1.52 -3.96 -5.26
C GLY A 122 -0.42 -4.99 -5.44
N LEU A 123 -0.41 -5.59 -6.62
CA LEU A 123 0.49 -6.68 -7.00
C LEU A 123 1.09 -6.40 -8.39
N SER A 124 2.12 -7.12 -8.77
CA SER A 124 2.64 -7.11 -10.15
C SER A 124 1.56 -7.52 -11.13
N GLU A 125 0.73 -8.50 -10.77
CA GLU A 125 -0.40 -9.04 -11.51
C GLU A 125 -1.53 -8.03 -11.73
N SER A 126 -1.54 -6.96 -10.96
CA SER A 126 -2.52 -5.87 -11.07
C SER A 126 -1.94 -4.57 -11.64
N THR A 127 -0.72 -4.60 -12.16
CA THR A 127 -0.02 -3.42 -12.71
C THR A 127 0.19 -2.31 -11.66
N SER A 128 0.38 -2.65 -10.40
CA SER A 128 0.48 -1.84 -9.18
C SER A 128 -0.85 -1.81 -8.40
N SER A 129 -1.42 -0.64 -8.12
CA SER A 129 -2.52 -0.49 -7.16
C SER A 129 -3.85 -1.05 -7.67
N VAL A 130 -4.62 -1.69 -6.80
CA VAL A 130 -6.02 -2.07 -7.00
C VAL A 130 -6.96 -1.45 -5.97
N ALA A 131 -6.43 -1.09 -4.79
CA ALA A 131 -7.17 -0.42 -3.74
C ALA A 131 -6.28 0.63 -3.07
N VAL A 132 -6.87 1.71 -2.55
CA VAL A 132 -6.15 2.78 -1.86
C VAL A 132 -7.08 3.61 -1.00
N ASN A 133 -6.59 4.09 0.13
CA ASN A 133 -7.19 5.20 0.88
C ASN A 133 -6.94 6.51 0.13
N VAL A 134 -7.84 7.48 0.25
CA VAL A 134 -7.82 8.69 -0.61
C VAL A 134 -7.52 9.99 0.10
N SER A 135 -7.96 10.15 1.34
CA SER A 135 -7.73 11.36 2.14
C SER A 135 -7.67 11.04 3.63
N ARG A 136 -7.28 12.01 4.43
CA ARG A 136 -7.26 11.88 5.89
C ARG A 136 -8.66 11.66 6.47
N GLU A 137 -9.63 12.32 5.90
CA GLU A 137 -11.02 12.32 6.38
C GLU A 137 -11.75 11.02 6.03
N GLU A 138 -11.44 10.47 4.85
CA GLU A 138 -12.13 9.29 4.33
C GLU A 138 -11.40 7.97 4.64
N ARG A 139 -10.09 8.04 4.95
CA ARG A 139 -9.32 6.80 5.19
C ARG A 139 -9.84 6.02 6.40
N ARG A 140 -9.67 4.73 6.33
CA ARG A 140 -9.72 3.83 7.48
C ARG A 140 -8.30 3.32 7.73
N VAL A 141 -7.75 3.65 8.89
CA VAL A 141 -6.44 3.15 9.32
C VAL A 141 -6.48 1.62 9.37
N MET A 142 -5.38 0.96 9.03
CA MET A 142 -5.24 -0.49 8.91
C MET A 142 -5.99 -1.11 7.70
N SER A 143 -6.76 -0.33 6.94
CA SER A 143 -7.35 -0.79 5.69
C SER A 143 -6.47 -0.41 4.50
N ILE A 144 -6.55 -1.19 3.44
CA ILE A 144 -5.96 -0.86 2.14
C ILE A 144 -6.85 0.09 1.32
N GLY A 145 -7.89 0.66 1.94
CA GLY A 145 -8.85 1.54 1.29
C GLY A 145 -9.91 0.80 0.48
N LYS A 146 -10.45 1.48 -0.53
CA LYS A 146 -11.48 0.96 -1.44
C LYS A 146 -10.90 0.65 -2.81
N PRO A 147 -11.55 -0.24 -3.59
CA PRO A 147 -11.12 -0.53 -4.94
C PRO A 147 -11.01 0.73 -5.81
N LEU A 148 -10.00 0.77 -6.68
CA LEU A 148 -9.86 1.80 -7.71
C LEU A 148 -11.03 1.74 -8.72
N TRP A 149 -11.31 2.85 -9.38
CA TRP A 149 -12.37 2.90 -10.39
C TRP A 149 -12.19 1.85 -11.48
N GLY A 150 -13.28 1.10 -11.73
CA GLY A 150 -13.30 -0.02 -12.66
C GLY A 150 -12.72 -1.31 -12.11
N THR A 151 -12.30 -1.32 -10.84
CA THR A 151 -11.84 -2.53 -10.14
C THR A 151 -12.94 -3.00 -9.18
N GLU A 152 -13.21 -4.29 -9.21
CA GLU A 152 -14.11 -4.98 -8.28
C GLU A 152 -13.29 -5.81 -7.30
N CYS A 153 -13.78 -5.95 -6.07
CA CYS A 153 -13.23 -6.85 -5.06
C CYS A 153 -14.31 -7.82 -4.58
N ARG A 154 -13.90 -9.08 -4.40
CA ARG A 154 -14.68 -10.13 -3.73
C ARG A 154 -13.84 -10.74 -2.62
N VAL A 155 -14.52 -11.23 -1.60
CA VAL A 155 -13.97 -12.07 -0.55
C VAL A 155 -14.64 -13.43 -0.67
N VAL A 156 -13.86 -14.50 -0.73
CA VAL A 156 -14.39 -15.86 -0.88
C VAL A 156 -13.80 -16.81 0.15
N ASP A 157 -14.60 -17.79 0.58
CA ASP A 157 -14.14 -18.86 1.46
C ASP A 157 -13.25 -19.89 0.75
N ALA A 158 -12.87 -20.95 1.45
CA ALA A 158 -12.00 -22.00 0.90
C ALA A 158 -12.69 -22.79 -0.23
N GLU A 159 -14.00 -22.88 -0.23
CA GLU A 159 -14.86 -23.53 -1.21
C GLU A 159 -15.17 -22.62 -2.42
N GLY A 160 -14.84 -21.31 -2.33
CA GLY A 160 -15.08 -20.30 -3.36
C GLY A 160 -16.44 -19.61 -3.27
N HIS A 161 -17.17 -19.78 -2.16
CA HIS A 161 -18.42 -19.07 -1.93
C HIS A 161 -18.14 -17.62 -1.54
N LEU A 162 -18.97 -16.71 -2.03
CA LEU A 162 -18.88 -15.29 -1.73
C LEU A 162 -19.24 -15.02 -0.26
N LEU A 163 -18.34 -14.34 0.45
CA LEU A 163 -18.57 -13.85 1.79
C LEU A 163 -19.17 -12.44 1.78
N GLY A 164 -19.98 -12.15 2.78
CA GLY A 164 -20.54 -10.82 3.05
C GLY A 164 -19.51 -9.84 3.62
N PRO A 165 -19.93 -8.63 3.96
CA PRO A 165 -19.10 -7.72 4.75
C PRO A 165 -19.08 -8.15 6.23
N GLY A 166 -17.97 -7.85 6.92
CA GLY A 166 -17.78 -8.11 8.36
C GLY A 166 -16.38 -8.61 8.68
N GLU A 167 -15.88 -8.29 9.86
CA GLU A 167 -14.55 -8.71 10.33
C GLU A 167 -14.47 -10.24 10.55
N ASP A 168 -15.60 -10.87 10.83
CA ASP A 168 -15.73 -12.33 10.94
C ASP A 168 -15.79 -13.04 9.58
N GLN A 169 -15.93 -12.31 8.49
CA GLN A 169 -16.04 -12.80 7.11
C GLN A 169 -14.68 -12.80 6.38
N VAL A 170 -13.67 -13.42 7.02
CA VAL A 170 -12.32 -13.50 6.46
C VAL A 170 -12.23 -14.59 5.39
N GLY A 171 -11.77 -14.21 4.20
CA GLY A 171 -11.57 -15.11 3.07
C GLY A 171 -10.49 -14.61 2.13
N GLU A 172 -10.28 -15.32 1.01
CA GLU A 172 -9.31 -14.89 -0.01
C GLU A 172 -9.84 -13.66 -0.76
N LEU A 173 -9.00 -12.62 -0.88
CA LEU A 173 -9.28 -11.43 -1.66
C LEU A 173 -9.11 -11.71 -3.15
N LEU A 174 -10.14 -11.44 -3.93
CA LEU A 174 -10.11 -11.54 -5.39
C LEU A 174 -10.37 -10.17 -6.00
N PHE A 175 -9.61 -9.83 -7.05
CA PHE A 175 -9.82 -8.59 -7.79
C PHE A 175 -10.10 -8.85 -9.28
N ARG A 176 -10.96 -8.02 -9.87
CA ARG A 176 -11.24 -7.99 -11.31
C ARG A 176 -11.25 -6.55 -11.79
N GLY A 177 -10.67 -6.30 -12.94
CA GLY A 177 -10.67 -4.96 -13.52
C GLY A 177 -9.66 -4.80 -14.65
N PRO A 178 -9.63 -3.63 -15.28
CA PRO A 178 -8.84 -3.39 -16.49
C PRO A 178 -7.33 -3.31 -16.26
N THR A 179 -6.89 -3.27 -15.01
CA THR A 179 -5.47 -3.24 -14.62
C THR A 179 -4.91 -4.64 -14.33
N ILE A 180 -5.77 -5.65 -14.27
CA ILE A 180 -5.34 -7.04 -14.04
C ILE A 180 -4.58 -7.55 -15.27
N MET A 181 -3.51 -8.29 -15.04
CA MET A 181 -2.67 -8.88 -16.08
C MET A 181 -3.47 -9.81 -17.00
N LYS A 182 -2.96 -10.03 -18.20
CA LYS A 182 -3.52 -11.03 -19.13
C LYS A 182 -3.07 -12.45 -18.81
N GLY A 183 -1.98 -12.61 -18.05
CA GLY A 183 -1.40 -13.87 -17.65
C GLY A 183 0.12 -13.80 -17.50
N TYR A 184 0.70 -14.87 -17.01
CA TYR A 184 2.15 -15.02 -16.90
C TYR A 184 2.76 -15.41 -18.25
N TYR A 185 3.87 -14.78 -18.57
CA TYR A 185 4.57 -15.02 -19.83
C TYR A 185 5.01 -16.48 -19.96
N ARG A 186 4.55 -17.14 -21.04
CA ARG A 186 4.83 -18.57 -21.35
C ARG A 186 4.53 -19.54 -20.19
N ASN A 187 3.58 -19.20 -19.32
CA ASN A 187 3.19 -20.07 -18.22
C ASN A 187 1.65 -20.13 -18.12
N PRO A 188 0.99 -20.88 -19.02
CA PRO A 188 -0.46 -20.99 -19.03
C PRO A 188 -1.03 -21.70 -17.80
N GLU A 189 -0.28 -22.63 -17.22
CA GLU A 189 -0.70 -23.37 -16.02
C GLU A 189 -0.82 -22.43 -14.81
N ALA A 190 0.24 -21.66 -14.49
CA ALA A 190 0.19 -20.66 -13.43
C ALA A 190 -0.86 -19.58 -13.72
N THR A 191 -1.05 -19.21 -14.99
CA THR A 191 -2.09 -18.25 -15.38
C THR A 191 -3.48 -18.78 -15.05
N ALA A 192 -3.79 -20.03 -15.41
CA ALA A 192 -5.09 -20.64 -15.14
C ALA A 192 -5.36 -20.84 -13.64
N ALA A 193 -4.31 -21.10 -12.86
CA ALA A 193 -4.42 -21.20 -11.40
C ALA A 193 -4.66 -19.85 -10.72
N THR A 194 -4.17 -18.75 -11.31
CA THR A 194 -4.23 -17.40 -10.71
C THR A 194 -5.39 -16.57 -11.23
N LEU A 195 -5.74 -16.73 -12.52
CA LEU A 195 -6.85 -16.01 -13.15
C LEU A 195 -8.01 -16.99 -13.42
N VAL A 196 -9.00 -16.95 -12.54
CA VAL A 196 -10.18 -17.83 -12.62
C VAL A 196 -11.42 -16.99 -12.94
N ASP A 197 -12.10 -17.26 -14.03
CA ASP A 197 -13.30 -16.54 -14.48
C ASP A 197 -13.13 -15.01 -14.52
N GLY A 198 -11.94 -14.55 -14.90
CA GLY A 198 -11.59 -13.13 -14.95
C GLY A 198 -11.26 -12.49 -13.59
N TRP A 199 -11.20 -13.28 -12.53
CA TRP A 199 -10.78 -12.83 -11.19
C TRP A 199 -9.34 -13.22 -10.91
N LEU A 200 -8.55 -12.25 -10.45
CA LEU A 200 -7.21 -12.48 -9.91
C LEU A 200 -7.34 -13.01 -8.48
N ARG A 201 -6.87 -14.21 -8.26
CA ARG A 201 -6.68 -14.79 -6.93
C ARG A 201 -5.38 -14.25 -6.35
N THR A 202 -5.46 -13.48 -5.26
CA THR A 202 -4.27 -12.82 -4.70
C THR A 202 -3.44 -13.72 -3.81
N GLY A 203 -4.07 -14.71 -3.18
CA GLY A 203 -3.48 -15.49 -2.11
C GLY A 203 -3.39 -14.73 -0.79
N ASP A 204 -3.94 -13.53 -0.72
CA ASP A 204 -4.03 -12.73 0.50
C ASP A 204 -5.41 -12.90 1.12
N MET A 205 -5.44 -13.08 2.44
CA MET A 205 -6.66 -13.23 3.24
C MET A 205 -7.08 -11.86 3.77
N GLY A 206 -8.38 -11.63 3.78
CA GLY A 206 -8.90 -10.37 4.27
C GLY A 206 -10.41 -10.34 4.34
N TYR A 207 -10.95 -9.21 4.71
CA TYR A 207 -12.38 -8.97 4.76
C TYR A 207 -12.71 -7.58 4.21
N ARG A 208 -13.98 -7.33 4.00
CA ARG A 208 -14.49 -6.01 3.62
C ARG A 208 -15.53 -5.57 4.64
N ASP A 209 -15.46 -4.32 5.10
CA ASP A 209 -16.47 -3.76 5.95
C ASP A 209 -17.75 -3.35 5.17
N GLU A 210 -18.78 -2.94 5.88
CA GLU A 210 -20.06 -2.50 5.29
C GLU A 210 -19.92 -1.24 4.43
N ASP A 211 -18.94 -0.38 4.74
CA ASP A 211 -18.62 0.83 3.97
C ASP A 211 -17.78 0.52 2.72
N GLY A 212 -17.33 -0.73 2.53
CA GLY A 212 -16.57 -1.21 1.39
C GLY A 212 -15.07 -1.01 1.49
N PHE A 213 -14.53 -0.68 2.68
CA PHE A 213 -13.09 -0.71 2.93
C PHE A 213 -12.61 -2.15 3.06
N ILE A 214 -11.41 -2.41 2.56
CA ILE A 214 -10.81 -3.74 2.52
C ILE A 214 -9.66 -3.79 3.53
N TYR A 215 -9.63 -4.87 4.28
CA TYR A 215 -8.60 -5.15 5.28
C TYR A 215 -7.86 -6.43 4.89
N VAL A 216 -6.56 -6.35 4.74
CA VAL A 216 -5.70 -7.51 4.56
C VAL A 216 -5.30 -8.00 5.94
N VAL A 217 -5.65 -9.24 6.25
CA VAL A 217 -5.36 -9.85 7.55
C VAL A 217 -4.00 -10.53 7.51
N ASP A 218 -3.76 -11.36 6.47
CA ASP A 218 -2.48 -12.04 6.30
C ASP A 218 -2.38 -12.70 4.92
N ARG A 219 -1.25 -13.35 4.63
CA ARG A 219 -1.13 -14.24 3.49
C ARG A 219 -1.59 -15.64 3.82
N LYS A 220 -2.33 -16.25 2.91
CA LYS A 220 -2.83 -17.64 3.05
C LYS A 220 -1.71 -18.63 3.39
N LYS A 221 -0.48 -18.37 2.89
CA LYS A 221 0.69 -19.24 3.12
C LYS A 221 1.38 -19.01 4.47
N GLU A 222 1.14 -17.88 5.13
CA GLU A 222 1.78 -17.45 6.37
C GLU A 222 0.89 -17.70 7.60
N LEU A 223 -0.36 -18.10 7.35
CA LEU A 223 -1.33 -18.43 8.38
C LEU A 223 -0.84 -19.55 9.31
N ILE A 224 -0.79 -19.29 10.61
CA ILE A 224 -0.42 -20.27 11.62
C ILE A 224 -1.68 -21.00 12.09
N LEU A 225 -1.73 -22.32 11.88
CA LEU A 225 -2.82 -23.15 12.35
C LEU A 225 -2.45 -23.79 13.70
N ARG A 226 -3.15 -23.43 14.75
CA ARG A 226 -2.92 -23.97 16.10
C ARG A 226 -4.21 -24.46 16.74
N GLY A 227 -4.32 -25.78 16.95
CA GLY A 227 -5.48 -26.37 17.64
C GLY A 227 -6.82 -26.10 16.94
N GLY A 228 -6.83 -25.92 15.61
CA GLY A 228 -8.02 -25.58 14.82
C GLY A 228 -8.33 -24.08 14.74
N TYR A 229 -7.51 -23.23 15.36
CA TYR A 229 -7.63 -21.79 15.26
C TYR A 229 -6.62 -21.23 14.26
N ASN A 230 -7.07 -20.21 13.51
CA ASN A 230 -6.20 -19.38 12.69
C ASN A 230 -5.54 -18.33 13.59
N VAL A 231 -4.20 -18.31 13.62
CA VAL A 231 -3.44 -17.23 14.24
C VAL A 231 -2.80 -16.44 13.10
N TYR A 232 -3.12 -15.18 13.02
CA TYR A 232 -2.61 -14.27 12.00
C TYR A 232 -1.34 -13.59 12.53
N PRO A 233 -0.17 -13.80 11.90
CA PRO A 233 1.08 -13.18 12.30
C PRO A 233 0.96 -11.67 12.52
N ARG A 234 0.23 -10.98 11.68
CA ARG A 234 0.01 -9.53 11.77
C ARG A 234 -0.61 -9.10 13.11
N GLU A 235 -1.54 -9.86 13.66
CA GLU A 235 -2.15 -9.53 14.97
C GLU A 235 -1.09 -9.56 16.09
N VAL A 236 -0.15 -10.51 16.01
CA VAL A 236 0.95 -10.63 16.96
C VAL A 236 1.96 -9.48 16.75
N GLU A 237 2.29 -9.17 15.51
CA GLU A 237 3.22 -8.10 15.15
C GLU A 237 2.71 -6.73 15.61
N GLU A 238 1.42 -6.42 15.45
CA GLU A 238 0.85 -5.14 15.91
C GLU A 238 1.04 -4.96 17.42
N VAL A 239 0.83 -6.01 18.22
CA VAL A 239 1.07 -5.96 19.68
C VAL A 239 2.55 -5.78 20.00
N LEU A 240 3.43 -6.43 19.24
CA LEU A 240 4.88 -6.29 19.44
C LEU A 240 5.37 -4.87 19.12
N TYR A 241 4.83 -4.22 18.08
CA TYR A 241 5.18 -2.84 17.72
C TYR A 241 4.75 -1.80 18.78
N GLU A 242 3.82 -2.14 19.67
CA GLU A 242 3.48 -1.28 20.83
C GLU A 242 4.57 -1.28 21.92
N HIS A 243 5.45 -2.28 21.92
CA HIS A 243 6.49 -2.40 22.95
C HIS A 243 7.67 -1.46 22.64
N PRO A 244 8.14 -0.65 23.62
CA PRO A 244 9.16 0.39 23.37
C PRO A 244 10.53 -0.15 22.93
N ASP A 245 10.84 -1.42 23.22
CA ASP A 245 12.11 -2.06 22.88
C ASP A 245 12.04 -2.87 21.56
N VAL A 246 10.89 -2.89 20.87
CA VAL A 246 10.70 -3.55 19.57
C VAL A 246 10.72 -2.51 18.47
N VAL A 247 11.58 -2.73 17.46
CA VAL A 247 11.80 -1.82 16.33
C VAL A 247 11.41 -2.50 15.03
#